data_afc8caef6cc1a70da4979e10a0545f5a
#
_entry.id   afc8caef6cc1a70da4979e10a0545f5a
#
_cell.length_a   1.000
_cell.length_b   1.000
_cell.length_c   1.000
_cell.angle_alpha   90.00
_cell.angle_beta   90.00
_cell.angle_gamma   90.00
#
_symmetry.space_group_name_H-M   'P 1'
#
loop_
_entity.id
_entity.type
_entity.pdbx_description
1 polymer ?
#
loop_
_entity_poly.entity_id
_entity_poly.type
_entity_poly.pdbx_seq_one_letter_code
_entity_poly.pdbx_strand_id
1 'polypeptide(L)'
;QHLIVSPGLTLDWDAVKGLRETLGKNGVTSNYLYELAPYTWELVKELKSGKAIFTQPPMPIKCAGAPQKALYLSADHWLKNGVLKNIDIDFHNAGGVLFGVADYVPALQSYIDKYQANLRLNHNLVEIDGEKKIAYFKSANEEDSELVAEEFDMIHVCPPQKAPDFVANSALAGDGGWMDVDQFTLRHKKFENIWGLGDVLNTPNAKTMAAVRQQVPVVAQNIYDVMAGREAGKGYDGYGSCPLTVENGKIVLAEFGYGGKLLPTFPSWLLE
;
A
#
# COMPACT_ATOMS: atom_id res chain seq x y z
N GLN A 1 30.34 -4.19 -17.37
CA GLN A 1 28.93 -3.87 -17.63
C GLN A 1 28.15 -3.93 -16.31
N HIS A 2 27.21 -3.02 -16.10
CA HIS A 2 26.31 -3.01 -14.95
C HIS A 2 24.87 -3.19 -15.43
N LEU A 3 24.04 -3.82 -14.59
CA LEU A 3 22.61 -4.01 -14.80
C LEU A 3 21.84 -3.31 -13.67
N ILE A 4 20.82 -2.54 -14.02
CA ILE A 4 19.85 -1.97 -13.08
C ILE A 4 18.51 -2.69 -13.27
N VAL A 5 17.94 -3.20 -12.18
CA VAL A 5 16.67 -3.93 -12.18
C VAL A 5 15.62 -3.13 -11.41
N SER A 6 14.57 -2.71 -12.12
CA SER A 6 13.51 -1.83 -11.58
C SER A 6 12.13 -2.09 -12.20
N PRO A 7 11.63 -3.35 -12.17
CA PRO A 7 10.36 -3.70 -12.82
C PRO A 7 9.13 -3.36 -11.99
N GLY A 8 9.29 -2.86 -10.76
CA GLY A 8 8.18 -2.66 -9.83
C GLY A 8 7.72 -3.96 -9.16
N LEU A 9 6.42 -4.07 -8.93
CA LEU A 9 5.76 -5.22 -8.31
C LEU A 9 4.53 -5.67 -9.11
N THR A 10 4.00 -6.83 -8.78
CA THR A 10 2.79 -7.41 -9.38
C THR A 10 1.66 -7.41 -8.35
N LEU A 11 0.45 -7.02 -8.79
CA LEU A 11 -0.77 -7.14 -8.02
C LEU A 11 -1.31 -8.57 -8.13
N ASP A 12 -1.47 -9.25 -7.01
CA ASP A 12 -1.88 -10.66 -6.97
C ASP A 12 -3.40 -10.77 -6.76
N TRP A 13 -4.15 -10.57 -7.85
CA TRP A 13 -5.61 -10.64 -7.84
C TRP A 13 -6.15 -12.02 -7.51
N ASP A 14 -5.37 -13.07 -7.76
CA ASP A 14 -5.74 -14.47 -7.54
C ASP A 14 -5.49 -14.92 -6.09
N ALA A 15 -4.76 -14.12 -5.30
CA ALA A 15 -4.54 -14.42 -3.89
C ALA A 15 -5.80 -14.26 -3.01
N VAL A 16 -6.82 -13.57 -3.51
CA VAL A 16 -8.14 -13.50 -2.88
C VAL A 16 -9.12 -14.28 -3.76
N LYS A 17 -9.63 -15.39 -3.25
CA LYS A 17 -10.53 -16.29 -3.98
C LYS A 17 -11.79 -15.53 -4.44
N GLY A 18 -12.18 -15.69 -5.71
CA GLY A 18 -13.34 -15.04 -6.32
C GLY A 18 -13.16 -13.56 -6.66
N LEU A 19 -12.04 -12.91 -6.29
CA LEU A 19 -11.84 -11.50 -6.57
C LEU A 19 -11.75 -11.22 -8.06
N ARG A 20 -10.96 -11.98 -8.82
CA ARG A 20 -10.73 -11.75 -10.25
C ARG A 20 -12.02 -11.83 -11.06
N GLU A 21 -12.89 -12.75 -10.70
CA GLU A 21 -14.14 -13.02 -11.42
C GLU A 21 -15.19 -11.92 -11.22
N THR A 22 -15.14 -11.21 -10.11
CA THR A 22 -16.11 -10.17 -9.74
C THR A 22 -15.58 -8.75 -9.83
N LEU A 23 -14.29 -8.58 -10.02
CA LEU A 23 -13.64 -7.26 -10.08
C LEU A 23 -14.22 -6.42 -11.23
N GLY A 24 -14.68 -5.20 -10.90
CA GLY A 24 -15.30 -4.28 -11.84
C GLY A 24 -16.82 -4.47 -12.01
N LYS A 25 -17.44 -5.31 -11.20
CA LYS A 25 -18.91 -5.54 -11.19
C LYS A 25 -19.39 -5.86 -9.77
N ASN A 26 -20.71 -5.90 -9.56
CA ASN A 26 -21.36 -6.29 -8.30
C ASN A 26 -20.92 -5.44 -7.06
N GLY A 27 -20.44 -4.22 -7.27
CA GLY A 27 -19.95 -3.38 -6.19
C GLY A 27 -18.48 -3.63 -5.81
N VAL A 28 -17.76 -4.53 -6.50
CA VAL A 28 -16.36 -4.85 -6.22
C VAL A 28 -15.41 -4.03 -7.10
N THR A 29 -14.54 -3.23 -6.49
CA THR A 29 -13.68 -2.30 -7.22
C THR A 29 -12.28 -2.18 -6.58
N SER A 30 -11.37 -1.51 -7.28
CA SER A 30 -10.03 -1.20 -6.80
C SER A 30 -9.40 -0.03 -7.54
N ASN A 31 -8.83 0.92 -6.81
CA ASN A 31 -8.01 2.00 -7.39
C ASN A 31 -6.57 1.54 -7.72
N TYR A 32 -6.22 0.29 -7.43
CA TYR A 32 -4.95 -0.31 -7.84
C TYR A 32 -4.95 -0.73 -9.32
N LEU A 33 -6.11 -0.75 -9.96
CA LEU A 33 -6.28 -0.93 -11.39
C LEU A 33 -6.86 0.35 -12.00
N TYR A 34 -6.10 0.98 -12.90
CA TYR A 34 -6.44 2.29 -13.49
C TYR A 34 -7.83 2.30 -14.14
N GLU A 35 -8.18 1.24 -14.87
CA GLU A 35 -9.44 1.09 -15.59
C GLU A 35 -10.66 1.06 -14.65
N LEU A 36 -10.47 0.72 -13.38
CA LEU A 36 -11.54 0.66 -12.39
C LEU A 36 -11.73 1.93 -11.58
N ALA A 37 -10.84 2.91 -11.69
CA ALA A 37 -10.99 4.17 -10.97
C ALA A 37 -12.31 4.91 -11.28
N PRO A 38 -12.79 4.95 -12.56
CA PRO A 38 -14.12 5.47 -12.86
C PRO A 38 -15.24 4.71 -12.17
N TYR A 39 -15.19 3.37 -12.18
CA TYR A 39 -16.21 2.53 -11.53
C TYR A 39 -16.20 2.73 -9.98
N THR A 40 -15.02 2.85 -9.38
CA THR A 40 -14.93 3.21 -7.95
C THR A 40 -15.70 4.51 -7.67
N TRP A 41 -15.48 5.53 -8.51
CA TRP A 41 -16.14 6.81 -8.33
C TRP A 41 -17.65 6.76 -8.57
N GLU A 42 -18.12 5.94 -9.51
CA GLU A 42 -19.55 5.70 -9.71
C GLU A 42 -20.18 5.08 -8.47
N LEU A 43 -19.59 4.01 -7.93
CA LEU A 43 -20.06 3.37 -6.70
C LEU A 43 -20.15 4.36 -5.53
N VAL A 44 -19.11 5.18 -5.34
CA VAL A 44 -19.08 6.21 -4.27
C VAL A 44 -20.19 7.24 -4.47
N LYS A 45 -20.43 7.71 -5.69
CA LYS A 45 -21.49 8.69 -5.97
C LYS A 45 -22.91 8.11 -5.79
N GLU A 46 -23.10 6.84 -6.14
CA GLU A 46 -24.40 6.21 -6.13
C GLU A 46 -24.81 5.72 -4.75
N LEU A 47 -23.85 5.31 -3.91
CA LEU A 47 -24.13 4.82 -2.57
C LEU A 47 -24.69 5.95 -1.68
N LYS A 48 -25.94 5.80 -1.24
CA LYS A 48 -26.63 6.75 -0.34
C LYS A 48 -26.94 6.13 1.04
N SER A 49 -26.93 4.82 1.12
CA SER A 49 -27.11 4.04 2.35
C SER A 49 -26.54 2.64 2.14
N GLY A 50 -26.27 1.93 3.20
CA GLY A 50 -25.77 0.55 3.18
C GLY A 50 -24.34 0.43 3.67
N LYS A 51 -23.62 -0.60 3.25
CA LYS A 51 -22.28 -0.94 3.76
C LYS A 51 -21.18 -0.76 2.71
N ALA A 52 -20.17 0.02 3.08
CA ALA A 52 -18.97 0.23 2.29
C ALA A 52 -17.75 -0.38 3.00
N ILE A 53 -17.08 -1.31 2.35
CA ILE A 53 -15.88 -1.97 2.88
C ILE A 53 -14.63 -1.48 2.12
N PHE A 54 -13.57 -1.20 2.88
CA PHE A 54 -12.24 -0.90 2.34
C PHE A 54 -11.24 -1.90 2.94
N THR A 55 -10.28 -2.39 2.14
CA THR A 55 -9.37 -3.43 2.62
C THR A 55 -7.91 -3.08 2.39
N GLN A 56 -7.06 -3.55 3.30
CA GLN A 56 -5.60 -3.54 3.19
C GLN A 56 -5.06 -4.93 3.51
N PRO A 57 -4.32 -5.57 2.60
CA PRO A 57 -3.74 -6.89 2.80
C PRO A 57 -2.49 -6.81 3.68
N PRO A 58 -1.86 -7.95 4.03
CA PRO A 58 -0.56 -7.97 4.67
C PRO A 58 0.49 -7.19 3.88
N MET A 59 1.45 -6.61 4.60
CA MET A 59 2.60 -5.96 3.97
C MET A 59 3.55 -6.99 3.32
N PRO A 60 4.30 -6.62 2.28
CA PRO A 60 4.47 -5.26 1.73
C PRO A 60 3.45 -4.92 0.64
N ILE A 61 3.04 -3.64 0.60
CA ILE A 61 2.26 -3.07 -0.51
C ILE A 61 2.88 -1.77 -1.01
N LYS A 62 2.63 -1.42 -2.28
CA LYS A 62 2.98 -0.08 -2.77
C LYS A 62 2.06 0.95 -2.10
N CYS A 63 2.66 1.99 -1.53
CA CYS A 63 1.98 3.08 -0.85
C CYS A 63 0.98 2.59 0.23
N ALA A 64 1.49 2.21 1.41
CA ALA A 64 0.68 1.73 2.54
C ALA A 64 -0.46 2.68 2.98
N GLY A 65 -0.40 3.96 2.59
CA GLY A 65 -1.51 4.91 2.78
C GLY A 65 -2.57 4.91 1.67
N ALA A 66 -2.38 4.20 0.56
CA ALA A 66 -3.31 4.28 -0.56
C ALA A 66 -4.68 3.65 -0.28
N PRO A 67 -4.81 2.51 0.44
CA PRO A 67 -6.11 1.97 0.83
C PRO A 67 -6.93 2.97 1.65
N GLN A 68 -6.27 3.64 2.60
CA GLN A 68 -6.91 4.65 3.46
C GLN A 68 -7.38 5.87 2.67
N LYS A 69 -6.66 6.30 1.62
CA LYS A 69 -7.10 7.42 0.78
C LYS A 69 -8.43 7.13 0.10
N ALA A 70 -8.64 5.90 -0.37
CA ALA A 70 -9.92 5.50 -0.96
C ALA A 70 -11.06 5.65 0.05
N LEU A 71 -10.86 5.19 1.29
CA LEU A 71 -11.82 5.36 2.38
C LEU A 71 -12.08 6.84 2.67
N TYR A 72 -11.03 7.60 2.97
CA TYR A 72 -11.16 8.98 3.42
C TYR A 72 -11.85 9.88 2.36
N LEU A 73 -11.45 9.75 1.09
CA LEU A 73 -12.05 10.53 0.01
C LEU A 73 -13.51 10.14 -0.27
N SER A 74 -13.85 8.86 -0.14
CA SER A 74 -15.23 8.40 -0.25
C SER A 74 -16.08 8.94 0.90
N ALA A 75 -15.58 8.84 2.13
CA ALA A 75 -16.27 9.33 3.32
C ALA A 75 -16.43 10.85 3.33
N ASP A 76 -15.41 11.61 2.87
CA ASP A 76 -15.51 13.07 2.69
C ASP A 76 -16.61 13.44 1.69
N HIS A 77 -16.70 12.70 0.57
CA HIS A 77 -17.79 12.88 -0.39
C HIS A 77 -19.16 12.63 0.25
N TRP A 78 -19.32 11.53 0.98
CA TRP A 78 -20.59 11.20 1.64
C TRP A 78 -20.96 12.20 2.74
N LEU A 79 -19.98 12.68 3.51
CA LEU A 79 -20.17 13.74 4.51
C LEU A 79 -20.67 15.03 3.87
N LYS A 80 -20.00 15.49 2.81
CA LYS A 80 -20.36 16.74 2.10
C LYS A 80 -21.73 16.66 1.43
N ASN A 81 -22.17 15.45 1.05
CA ASN A 81 -23.51 15.24 0.46
C ASN A 81 -24.58 14.90 1.49
N GLY A 82 -24.26 14.88 2.79
CA GLY A 82 -25.21 14.66 3.88
C GLY A 82 -25.73 13.22 4.01
N VAL A 83 -25.09 12.26 3.35
CA VAL A 83 -25.50 10.84 3.34
C VAL A 83 -24.65 9.95 4.24
N LEU A 84 -23.50 10.42 4.74
CA LEU A 84 -22.56 9.64 5.53
C LEU A 84 -23.23 8.85 6.68
N LYS A 85 -24.17 9.48 7.39
CA LYS A 85 -24.89 8.87 8.52
C LYS A 85 -25.72 7.62 8.17
N ASN A 86 -25.96 7.37 6.89
CA ASN A 86 -26.71 6.23 6.40
C ASN A 86 -25.79 5.11 5.85
N ILE A 87 -24.47 5.32 5.88
CA ILE A 87 -23.48 4.41 5.32
C ILE A 87 -22.62 3.87 6.45
N ASP A 88 -22.64 2.55 6.62
CA ASP A 88 -21.73 1.84 7.52
C ASP A 88 -20.40 1.63 6.81
N ILE A 89 -19.31 2.16 7.36
CA ILE A 89 -17.98 2.11 6.75
C ILE A 89 -17.10 1.21 7.58
N ASP A 90 -16.58 0.13 6.98
CA ASP A 90 -15.57 -0.74 7.60
C ASP A 90 -14.23 -0.62 6.86
N PHE A 91 -13.15 -0.46 7.63
CA PHE A 91 -11.79 -0.60 7.13
C PHE A 91 -11.14 -1.85 7.71
N HIS A 92 -11.04 -2.90 6.90
CA HIS A 92 -10.36 -4.14 7.26
C HIS A 92 -8.90 -4.06 6.88
N ASN A 93 -8.03 -4.06 7.87
CA ASN A 93 -6.59 -4.02 7.73
C ASN A 93 -5.98 -5.29 8.30
N ALA A 94 -5.26 -6.04 7.49
CA ALA A 94 -4.55 -7.24 7.93
C ALA A 94 -3.41 -6.93 8.92
N GLY A 95 -2.93 -5.68 8.98
CA GLY A 95 -1.96 -5.22 9.98
C GLY A 95 -2.60 -4.93 11.33
N GLY A 96 -1.78 -4.97 12.39
CA GLY A 96 -2.19 -4.68 13.76
C GLY A 96 -2.24 -3.20 14.14
N VAL A 97 -1.96 -2.28 13.19
CA VAL A 97 -1.94 -0.84 13.41
C VAL A 97 -2.50 -0.11 12.19
N LEU A 98 -3.08 1.07 12.39
CA LEU A 98 -3.65 1.87 11.30
C LEU A 98 -2.57 2.32 10.29
N PHE A 99 -1.38 2.67 10.78
CA PHE A 99 -0.24 3.03 9.93
C PHE A 99 1.09 2.65 10.61
N GLY A 100 2.08 2.25 9.82
CA GLY A 100 3.34 1.69 10.32
C GLY A 100 4.29 2.67 11.04
N VAL A 101 4.02 3.98 10.98
CA VAL A 101 4.78 5.02 11.70
C VAL A 101 3.85 5.69 12.71
N ALA A 102 4.12 5.43 14.00
CA ALA A 102 3.22 5.76 15.10
C ALA A 102 2.88 7.27 15.20
N ASP A 103 3.82 8.12 14.86
CA ASP A 103 3.66 9.59 14.91
C ASP A 103 2.52 10.12 14.03
N TYR A 104 2.19 9.43 12.94
CA TYR A 104 1.09 9.82 12.04
C TYR A 104 -0.25 9.21 12.43
N VAL A 105 -0.27 8.20 13.31
CA VAL A 105 -1.50 7.48 13.69
C VAL A 105 -2.54 8.40 14.33
N PRO A 106 -2.21 9.32 15.26
CA PRO A 106 -3.21 10.19 15.87
C PRO A 106 -3.96 11.07 14.86
N ALA A 107 -3.23 11.64 13.88
CA ALA A 107 -3.85 12.44 12.82
C ALA A 107 -4.77 11.59 11.93
N LEU A 108 -4.34 10.37 11.55
CA LEU A 108 -5.16 9.46 10.72
C LEU A 108 -6.37 8.95 11.48
N GLN A 109 -6.21 8.61 12.77
CA GLN A 109 -7.30 8.16 13.63
C GLN A 109 -8.39 9.23 13.76
N SER A 110 -8.03 10.52 13.86
CA SER A 110 -9.01 11.60 13.92
C SER A 110 -9.93 11.64 12.69
N TYR A 111 -9.47 11.16 11.54
CA TYR A 111 -10.30 11.03 10.33
C TYR A 111 -11.12 9.75 10.31
N ILE A 112 -10.63 8.64 10.86
CA ILE A 112 -11.44 7.45 11.13
C ILE A 112 -12.65 7.85 12.01
N ASP A 113 -12.39 8.57 13.10
CA ASP A 113 -13.41 9.02 14.05
C ASP A 113 -14.37 10.05 13.40
N LYS A 114 -13.82 11.04 12.66
CA LYS A 114 -14.61 12.04 11.92
C LYS A 114 -15.62 11.40 10.98
N TYR A 115 -15.20 10.36 10.28
CA TYR A 115 -16.04 9.66 9.31
C TYR A 115 -16.83 8.51 9.90
N GLN A 116 -16.70 8.25 11.21
CA GLN A 116 -17.38 7.18 11.95
C GLN A 116 -17.12 5.80 11.32
N ALA A 117 -15.90 5.62 10.77
CA ALA A 117 -15.52 4.34 10.17
C ALA A 117 -15.09 3.33 11.25
N ASN A 118 -15.50 2.09 11.09
CA ASN A 118 -15.10 0.99 11.96
C ASN A 118 -13.72 0.48 11.50
N LEU A 119 -12.71 0.59 12.35
CA LEU A 119 -11.38 0.06 12.10
C LEU A 119 -11.29 -1.40 12.58
N ARG A 120 -11.10 -2.34 11.65
CA ARG A 120 -10.95 -3.78 11.87
C ARG A 120 -9.50 -4.19 11.66
N LEU A 121 -8.69 -4.17 12.71
CA LEU A 121 -7.28 -4.58 12.65
C LEU A 121 -7.15 -6.11 12.72
N ASN A 122 -6.06 -6.62 12.14
CA ASN A 122 -5.76 -8.06 12.01
C ASN A 122 -6.85 -8.84 11.23
N HIS A 123 -7.55 -8.16 10.33
CA HIS A 123 -8.57 -8.75 9.47
C HIS A 123 -8.07 -8.79 8.02
N ASN A 124 -7.77 -9.99 7.53
CA ASN A 124 -7.30 -10.22 6.16
C ASN A 124 -8.42 -10.73 5.26
N LEU A 125 -8.68 -10.05 4.16
CA LEU A 125 -9.61 -10.51 3.13
C LEU A 125 -9.05 -11.73 2.42
N VAL A 126 -9.81 -12.84 2.36
CA VAL A 126 -9.36 -14.11 1.77
C VAL A 126 -10.27 -14.60 0.64
N GLU A 127 -11.55 -14.18 0.62
CA GLU A 127 -12.50 -14.60 -0.42
C GLU A 127 -13.58 -13.54 -0.63
N ILE A 128 -14.09 -13.42 -1.86
CA ILE A 128 -15.25 -12.60 -2.22
C ILE A 128 -16.22 -13.43 -3.05
N ASP A 129 -17.47 -13.52 -2.60
CA ASP A 129 -18.61 -13.93 -3.40
C ASP A 129 -19.34 -12.68 -3.92
N GLY A 130 -18.96 -12.22 -5.12
CA GLY A 130 -19.51 -10.98 -5.66
C GLY A 130 -20.99 -11.09 -6.09
N GLU A 131 -21.49 -12.28 -6.37
CA GLU A 131 -22.92 -12.47 -6.72
C GLU A 131 -23.80 -12.29 -5.48
N LYS A 132 -23.34 -12.82 -4.35
CA LYS A 132 -24.03 -12.65 -3.06
C LYS A 132 -23.64 -11.37 -2.33
N LYS A 133 -22.63 -10.63 -2.83
CA LYS A 133 -22.03 -9.46 -2.15
C LYS A 133 -21.56 -9.76 -0.74
N ILE A 134 -20.82 -10.86 -0.58
CA ILE A 134 -20.24 -11.27 0.71
C ILE A 134 -18.71 -11.31 0.58
N ALA A 135 -18.04 -10.66 1.50
CA ALA A 135 -16.59 -10.73 1.68
C ALA A 135 -16.26 -11.58 2.92
N TYR A 136 -15.24 -12.43 2.81
CA TYR A 136 -14.82 -13.32 3.88
C TYR A 136 -13.44 -12.94 4.37
N PHE A 137 -13.34 -12.79 5.69
CA PHE A 137 -12.12 -12.37 6.38
C PHE A 137 -11.64 -13.46 7.32
N LYS A 138 -10.31 -13.52 7.50
CA LYS A 138 -9.63 -14.30 8.54
C LYS A 138 -8.85 -13.39 9.46
N SER A 139 -8.66 -13.79 10.72
CA SER A 139 -7.64 -13.18 11.57
C SER A 139 -6.27 -13.33 10.95
N ALA A 140 -5.51 -12.25 10.87
CA ALA A 140 -4.13 -12.30 10.36
C ALA A 140 -3.15 -12.86 11.41
N ASN A 141 -3.58 -13.00 12.65
CA ASN A 141 -2.75 -13.48 13.78
C ASN A 141 -2.98 -14.96 14.11
N GLU A 142 -4.02 -15.59 13.54
CA GLU A 142 -4.42 -16.97 13.85
C GLU A 142 -4.63 -17.73 12.54
N GLU A 143 -3.79 -18.72 12.29
CA GLU A 143 -3.78 -19.50 11.04
C GLU A 143 -5.09 -20.28 10.84
N ASP A 144 -5.66 -20.83 11.92
CA ASP A 144 -6.90 -21.61 11.93
C ASP A 144 -8.14 -20.82 12.33
N SER A 145 -8.10 -19.47 12.20
CA SER A 145 -9.26 -18.64 12.55
C SER A 145 -10.47 -18.94 11.68
N GLU A 146 -11.66 -18.88 12.28
CA GLU A 146 -12.92 -18.99 11.55
C GLU A 146 -13.08 -17.85 10.52
N LEU A 147 -13.78 -18.16 9.44
CA LEU A 147 -14.15 -17.16 8.44
C LEU A 147 -15.24 -16.26 9.00
N VAL A 148 -15.00 -14.96 8.96
CA VAL A 148 -16.00 -13.93 9.24
C VAL A 148 -16.57 -13.44 7.92
N ALA A 149 -17.87 -13.64 7.72
CA ALA A 149 -18.60 -13.20 6.54
C ALA A 149 -19.20 -11.80 6.77
N GLU A 150 -18.97 -10.88 5.83
CA GLU A 150 -19.48 -9.51 5.86
C GLU A 150 -20.18 -9.20 4.54
N GLU A 151 -21.44 -8.78 4.61
CA GLU A 151 -22.18 -8.28 3.44
C GLU A 151 -21.69 -6.87 3.07
N PHE A 152 -21.75 -6.52 1.79
CA PHE A 152 -21.38 -5.19 1.32
C PHE A 152 -22.29 -4.70 0.18
N ASP A 153 -22.46 -3.40 0.06
CA ASP A 153 -23.01 -2.74 -1.11
C ASP A 153 -21.89 -2.33 -2.08
N MET A 154 -20.75 -1.84 -1.52
CA MET A 154 -19.52 -1.67 -2.25
C MET A 154 -18.31 -2.16 -1.43
N ILE A 155 -17.32 -2.71 -2.12
CA ILE A 155 -16.03 -3.04 -1.54
C ILE A 155 -14.88 -2.55 -2.42
N HIS A 156 -13.98 -1.74 -1.83
CA HIS A 156 -12.71 -1.35 -2.44
C HIS A 156 -11.59 -2.26 -1.95
N VAL A 157 -11.02 -3.03 -2.86
CA VAL A 157 -9.99 -4.02 -2.52
C VAL A 157 -8.60 -3.49 -2.85
N CYS A 158 -7.71 -3.46 -1.86
CA CYS A 158 -6.28 -3.46 -2.11
C CYS A 158 -5.84 -4.93 -2.19
N PRO A 159 -5.39 -5.43 -3.35
CA PRO A 159 -4.99 -6.83 -3.48
C PRO A 159 -3.64 -7.07 -2.81
N PRO A 160 -3.31 -8.30 -2.39
CA PRO A 160 -1.96 -8.70 -2.07
C PRO A 160 -0.98 -8.38 -3.20
N GLN A 161 0.29 -8.19 -2.87
CA GLN A 161 1.31 -7.77 -3.84
C GLN A 161 2.55 -8.64 -3.71
N LYS A 162 3.19 -8.93 -4.84
CA LYS A 162 4.37 -9.79 -4.91
C LYS A 162 5.40 -9.24 -5.90
N ALA A 163 6.62 -9.75 -5.80
CA ALA A 163 7.63 -9.48 -6.82
C ALA A 163 7.18 -10.08 -8.18
N PRO A 164 7.59 -9.48 -9.32
CA PRO A 164 7.33 -10.09 -10.61
C PRO A 164 7.92 -11.50 -10.71
N ASP A 165 7.18 -12.44 -11.29
CA ASP A 165 7.54 -13.85 -11.32
C ASP A 165 8.93 -14.10 -11.94
N PHE A 166 9.31 -13.34 -12.96
CA PHE A 166 10.64 -13.47 -13.59
C PHE A 166 11.79 -13.05 -12.65
N VAL A 167 11.53 -12.17 -11.67
CA VAL A 167 12.49 -11.85 -10.60
C VAL A 167 12.45 -12.93 -9.52
N ALA A 168 11.25 -13.25 -9.05
CA ALA A 168 11.04 -14.22 -7.97
C ALA A 168 11.63 -15.61 -8.29
N ASN A 169 11.60 -16.02 -9.57
CA ASN A 169 12.14 -17.30 -10.05
C ASN A 169 13.57 -17.21 -10.59
N SER A 170 14.28 -16.10 -10.34
CA SER A 170 15.66 -15.90 -10.80
C SER A 170 16.68 -15.95 -9.66
N ALA A 171 17.97 -15.96 -10.01
CA ALA A 171 19.06 -15.86 -9.04
C ALA A 171 19.13 -14.48 -8.33
N LEU A 172 18.30 -13.53 -8.71
CA LEU A 172 18.21 -12.21 -8.09
C LEU A 172 17.32 -12.19 -6.84
N ALA A 173 16.49 -13.20 -6.67
CA ALA A 173 15.57 -13.27 -5.56
C ALA A 173 16.26 -13.67 -4.25
N GLY A 174 15.87 -13.01 -3.17
CA GLY A 174 16.04 -13.43 -1.79
C GLY A 174 14.76 -14.03 -1.23
N ASP A 175 14.64 -13.99 0.08
CA ASP A 175 13.45 -14.47 0.80
C ASP A 175 12.19 -13.74 0.34
N GLY A 176 11.10 -14.49 0.16
CA GLY A 176 9.82 -13.96 -0.32
C GLY A 176 9.80 -13.55 -1.79
N GLY A 177 10.82 -13.90 -2.59
CA GLY A 177 10.88 -13.66 -4.03
C GLY A 177 11.26 -12.23 -4.43
N TRP A 178 11.48 -11.33 -3.49
CA TRP A 178 11.92 -9.95 -3.75
C TRP A 178 13.41 -9.91 -4.09
N MET A 179 13.81 -8.90 -4.88
CA MET A 179 15.22 -8.74 -5.26
C MET A 179 16.08 -8.46 -4.03
N ASP A 180 17.12 -9.29 -3.82
CA ASP A 180 17.97 -9.24 -2.62
C ASP A 180 19.13 -8.26 -2.79
N VAL A 181 18.96 -7.06 -2.23
CA VAL A 181 19.97 -6.00 -2.26
C VAL A 181 20.41 -5.60 -0.85
N ASP A 182 21.61 -5.04 -0.77
CA ASP A 182 22.02 -4.27 0.40
C ASP A 182 21.14 -3.00 0.51
N GLN A 183 20.53 -2.80 1.67
CA GLN A 183 19.54 -1.73 1.86
C GLN A 183 20.12 -0.32 1.78
N PHE A 184 21.42 -0.16 1.97
CA PHE A 184 22.08 1.15 1.94
C PHE A 184 22.63 1.47 0.55
N THR A 185 23.38 0.57 -0.05
CA THR A 185 24.01 0.80 -1.37
C THR A 185 23.10 0.47 -2.54
N LEU A 186 22.04 -0.34 -2.30
CA LEU A 186 21.11 -0.87 -3.31
C LEU A 186 21.79 -1.80 -4.34
N ARG A 187 22.99 -2.29 -3.99
CA ARG A 187 23.72 -3.28 -4.76
C ARG A 187 23.21 -4.67 -4.42
N HIS A 188 23.09 -5.54 -5.41
CA HIS A 188 22.70 -6.93 -5.20
C HIS A 188 23.75 -7.65 -4.33
N LYS A 189 23.29 -8.38 -3.30
CA LYS A 189 24.18 -9.03 -2.33
C LYS A 189 25.09 -10.10 -2.94
N LYS A 190 24.64 -10.74 -4.04
CA LYS A 190 25.35 -11.84 -4.72
C LYS A 190 26.15 -11.38 -5.94
N PHE A 191 25.65 -10.38 -6.68
CA PHE A 191 26.20 -9.96 -7.96
C PHE A 191 26.69 -8.52 -7.90
N GLU A 192 28.00 -8.36 -7.96
CA GLU A 192 28.65 -7.07 -7.79
C GLU A 192 28.34 -6.02 -8.85
N ASN A 193 27.89 -6.41 -10.02
CA ASN A 193 27.55 -5.55 -11.14
C ASN A 193 26.03 -5.38 -11.33
N ILE A 194 25.21 -5.85 -10.39
CA ILE A 194 23.74 -5.73 -10.46
C ILE A 194 23.24 -4.83 -9.32
N TRP A 195 22.30 -3.97 -9.66
CA TRP A 195 21.73 -2.95 -8.79
C TRP A 195 20.21 -3.00 -8.87
N GLY A 196 19.55 -2.69 -7.79
CA GLY A 196 18.10 -2.64 -7.78
C GLY A 196 17.58 -1.29 -7.30
N LEU A 197 16.38 -0.92 -7.73
CA LEU A 197 15.63 0.22 -7.16
C LEU A 197 14.13 0.05 -7.39
N GLY A 198 13.35 0.75 -6.58
CA GLY A 198 11.90 0.73 -6.64
C GLY A 198 11.26 -0.44 -5.89
N ASP A 199 10.02 -0.74 -6.26
CA ASP A 199 9.15 -1.62 -5.47
C ASP A 199 9.56 -3.11 -5.49
N VAL A 200 10.45 -3.51 -6.41
CA VAL A 200 10.95 -4.88 -6.53
C VAL A 200 11.86 -5.31 -5.39
N LEU A 201 12.37 -4.36 -4.60
CA LEU A 201 13.41 -4.61 -3.59
C LEU A 201 12.85 -5.30 -2.32
N ASN A 202 13.69 -6.09 -1.67
CA ASN A 202 13.44 -6.65 -0.34
C ASN A 202 13.71 -5.66 0.82
N THR A 203 14.02 -4.41 0.49
CA THR A 203 14.35 -3.38 1.49
C THR A 203 13.12 -2.94 2.30
N PRO A 204 13.27 -2.63 3.60
CA PRO A 204 12.14 -2.35 4.50
C PRO A 204 11.59 -0.91 4.40
N ASN A 205 11.89 -0.18 3.34
CA ASN A 205 11.35 1.14 3.10
C ASN A 205 9.93 1.09 2.51
N ALA A 206 9.20 2.19 2.60
CA ALA A 206 7.93 2.34 1.91
C ALA A 206 8.11 2.24 0.38
N LYS A 207 7.33 1.35 -0.26
CA LYS A 207 7.32 1.18 -1.71
C LYS A 207 6.57 2.34 -2.36
N THR A 208 7.29 3.43 -2.66
CA THR A 208 6.73 4.68 -3.20
C THR A 208 7.63 5.31 -4.26
N MET A 209 7.06 6.14 -5.12
CA MET A 209 7.86 6.93 -6.09
C MET A 209 8.82 7.90 -5.38
N ALA A 210 8.46 8.40 -4.19
CA ALA A 210 9.34 9.24 -3.38
C ALA A 210 10.62 8.49 -2.98
N ALA A 211 10.49 7.19 -2.62
CA ALA A 211 11.64 6.32 -2.36
C ALA A 211 12.51 6.17 -3.62
N VAL A 212 11.89 5.88 -4.77
CA VAL A 212 12.63 5.76 -6.05
C VAL A 212 13.43 7.01 -6.37
N ARG A 213 12.87 8.20 -6.16
CA ARG A 213 13.57 9.48 -6.38
C ARG A 213 14.85 9.63 -5.56
N GLN A 214 14.89 9.07 -4.34
CA GLN A 214 16.08 9.06 -3.50
C GLN A 214 17.03 7.90 -3.83
N GLN A 215 16.50 6.77 -4.27
CA GLN A 215 17.28 5.59 -4.64
C GLN A 215 18.08 5.81 -5.94
N VAL A 216 17.50 6.50 -6.93
CA VAL A 216 18.16 6.76 -8.23
C VAL A 216 19.54 7.41 -8.08
N PRO A 217 19.72 8.54 -7.37
CA PRO A 217 21.06 9.16 -7.22
C PRO A 217 22.02 8.29 -6.40
N VAL A 218 21.51 7.41 -5.52
CA VAL A 218 22.36 6.46 -4.76
C VAL A 218 22.93 5.42 -5.73
N VAL A 219 22.08 4.76 -6.51
CA VAL A 219 22.51 3.74 -7.48
C VAL A 219 23.42 4.34 -8.54
N ALA A 220 23.07 5.52 -9.08
CA ALA A 220 23.87 6.18 -10.11
C ALA A 220 25.29 6.53 -9.61
N GLN A 221 25.41 7.10 -8.41
CA GLN A 221 26.69 7.44 -7.80
C GLN A 221 27.53 6.20 -7.52
N ASN A 222 26.90 5.16 -6.94
CA ASN A 222 27.61 3.92 -6.62
C ASN A 222 28.13 3.20 -7.87
N ILE A 223 27.35 3.18 -8.96
CA ILE A 223 27.81 2.64 -10.24
C ILE A 223 29.00 3.45 -10.78
N TYR A 224 28.90 4.78 -10.74
CA TYR A 224 29.99 5.66 -11.18
C TYR A 224 31.28 5.43 -10.38
N ASP A 225 31.17 5.28 -9.04
CA ASP A 225 32.31 5.02 -8.17
C ASP A 225 32.97 3.68 -8.47
N VAL A 226 32.16 2.61 -8.63
CA VAL A 226 32.70 1.28 -8.99
C VAL A 226 33.35 1.28 -10.37
N MET A 227 32.78 1.97 -11.36
CA MET A 227 33.41 2.11 -12.69
C MET A 227 34.73 2.88 -12.64
N ALA A 228 34.90 3.78 -11.68
CA ALA A 228 36.14 4.52 -11.45
C ALA A 228 37.11 3.79 -10.51
N GLY A 229 36.87 2.51 -10.16
CA GLY A 229 37.72 1.71 -9.27
C GLY A 229 37.58 2.09 -7.77
N ARG A 230 36.54 2.79 -7.39
CA ARG A 230 36.22 3.13 -6.00
C ARG A 230 35.15 2.17 -5.45
N GLU A 231 35.00 2.12 -4.14
CA GLU A 231 33.94 1.37 -3.49
C GLU A 231 32.58 2.08 -3.61
N ALA A 232 31.49 1.31 -3.63
CA ALA A 232 30.14 1.81 -3.55
C ALA A 232 29.86 2.30 -2.12
N GLY A 233 29.96 3.60 -1.88
CA GLY A 233 29.88 4.18 -0.53
C GLY A 233 28.66 5.07 -0.28
N LYS A 234 27.90 5.43 -1.32
CA LYS A 234 26.72 6.27 -1.13
C LYS A 234 25.57 5.45 -0.56
N GLY A 235 25.02 5.93 0.58
CA GLY A 235 23.94 5.27 1.30
C GLY A 235 22.56 5.86 0.99
N TYR A 236 21.55 4.98 0.96
CA TYR A 236 20.13 5.30 1.02
C TYR A 236 19.65 5.11 2.46
N ASP A 237 18.92 6.07 3.00
CA ASP A 237 18.47 6.11 4.41
C ASP A 237 17.06 5.52 4.61
N GLY A 238 16.49 4.95 3.56
CA GLY A 238 15.14 4.38 3.60
C GLY A 238 14.03 5.41 3.39
N TYR A 239 14.35 6.64 3.01
CA TYR A 239 13.35 7.68 2.81
C TYR A 239 12.22 7.21 1.89
N GLY A 240 11.00 7.42 2.35
CA GLY A 240 9.79 7.29 1.59
C GLY A 240 8.79 8.35 2.03
N SER A 241 7.83 8.63 1.18
CA SER A 241 6.77 9.57 1.49
C SER A 241 5.42 9.03 1.06
N CYS A 242 4.45 9.12 1.95
CA CYS A 242 3.05 8.80 1.71
C CYS A 242 2.20 10.03 2.02
N PRO A 243 1.91 10.90 1.05
CA PRO A 243 0.92 11.95 1.24
C PRO A 243 -0.47 11.30 1.31
N LEU A 244 -1.00 11.12 2.53
CA LEU A 244 -2.32 10.56 2.74
C LEU A 244 -3.37 11.66 2.60
N THR A 245 -4.11 11.63 1.50
CA THR A 245 -5.24 12.54 1.30
C THR A 245 -6.39 12.12 2.20
N VAL A 246 -6.73 12.96 3.17
CA VAL A 246 -7.70 12.67 4.23
C VAL A 246 -9.04 13.35 4.03
N GLU A 247 -9.07 14.42 3.24
CA GLU A 247 -10.26 15.06 2.69
C GLU A 247 -9.87 15.85 1.43
N ASN A 248 -10.84 16.32 0.68
CA ASN A 248 -10.54 17.14 -0.50
C ASN A 248 -9.81 18.43 -0.08
N GLY A 249 -8.57 18.56 -0.55
CA GLY A 249 -7.69 19.69 -0.27
C GLY A 249 -6.80 19.52 0.98
N LYS A 250 -6.88 18.39 1.72
CA LYS A 250 -6.02 18.15 2.88
C LYS A 250 -5.30 16.81 2.84
N ILE A 251 -4.07 16.83 3.30
CA ILE A 251 -3.21 15.65 3.39
C ILE A 251 -2.58 15.56 4.79
N VAL A 252 -2.33 14.33 5.22
CA VAL A 252 -1.31 14.02 6.24
C VAL A 252 -0.06 13.61 5.46
N LEU A 253 0.99 14.43 5.52
CA LEU A 253 2.23 14.18 4.81
C LEU A 253 3.15 13.30 5.65
N ALA A 254 3.12 12.01 5.45
CA ALA A 254 3.99 11.06 6.13
C ALA A 254 5.31 10.92 5.37
N GLU A 255 6.41 11.36 5.98
CA GLU A 255 7.77 11.27 5.45
C GLU A 255 8.68 10.61 6.49
N PHE A 256 9.26 9.47 6.12
CA PHE A 256 10.01 8.63 7.06
C PHE A 256 11.04 7.76 6.34
N GLY A 257 12.04 7.33 7.10
CA GLY A 257 13.10 6.43 6.66
C GLY A 257 13.06 5.08 7.36
N TYR A 258 14.19 4.37 7.32
CA TYR A 258 14.33 3.09 7.99
C TYR A 258 13.99 3.17 9.49
N GLY A 259 13.32 2.12 9.99
CA GLY A 259 12.88 2.05 11.37
C GLY A 259 11.78 3.05 11.76
N GLY A 260 11.12 3.67 10.78
CA GLY A 260 10.07 4.66 11.04
C GLY A 260 10.61 6.03 11.46
N LYS A 261 11.92 6.28 11.30
CA LYS A 261 12.53 7.58 11.62
C LYS A 261 11.88 8.70 10.80
N LEU A 262 11.38 9.72 11.46
CA LEU A 262 10.81 10.89 10.78
C LEU A 262 11.88 11.62 9.96
N LEU A 263 11.58 11.90 8.70
CA LEU A 263 12.44 12.62 7.76
C LEU A 263 11.66 13.74 7.03
N PRO A 264 11.06 14.69 7.76
CA PRO A 264 10.22 15.71 7.15
C PRO A 264 11.05 16.64 6.26
N THR A 265 10.53 16.94 5.05
CA THR A 265 11.14 17.92 4.13
C THR A 265 10.70 19.34 4.44
N PHE A 266 9.59 19.51 5.16
CA PHE A 266 9.10 20.80 5.59
C PHE A 266 9.38 21.06 7.07
N PRO A 267 9.60 22.34 7.48
CA PRO A 267 9.70 22.71 8.87
C PRO A 267 8.43 22.33 9.66
N SER A 268 8.60 21.97 10.94
CA SER A 268 7.48 21.50 11.80
C SER A 268 6.30 22.50 11.87
N TRP A 269 6.57 23.81 11.83
CA TRP A 269 5.53 24.83 11.85
C TRP A 269 4.62 24.88 10.59
N LEU A 270 4.99 24.15 9.53
CA LEU A 270 4.14 23.97 8.33
C LEU A 270 3.33 22.66 8.37
N LEU A 271 3.55 21.83 9.39
CA LEU A 271 2.93 20.50 9.51
C LEU A 271 1.83 20.46 10.57
N GLU A 272 1.58 21.57 11.27
CA GLU A 272 0.52 21.76 12.29
C GLU A 272 -0.80 22.24 11.70
#